data_0532c6614f0216b7893262a97f302c4d
#
_entry.id   0532c6614f0216b7893262a97f302c4d
#
_cell.length_a   1.000
_cell.length_b   1.000
_cell.length_c   1.000
_cell.angle_alpha   90.00
_cell.angle_beta   90.00
_cell.angle_gamma   90.00
#
_symmetry.space_group_name_H-M   'P 1'
#
loop_
_entity.id
_entity.type
_entity.pdbx_description
1 polymer ?
#
loop_
_entity_poly.entity_id
_entity_poly.type
_entity_poly.pdbx_seq_one_letter_code
_entity_poly.pdbx_strand_id
1 'polypeptide(L)'
;MPTSISSFLSPSDVFLDVGEPDKISLLSDLARRAAPSVGLSSDVIVTELMKRERLGSTGMGGGVAIPHARYTGLKKPFGLVARLKPAVDFEAIDNMPVDLVFLLLVPAAAEGDHLNMLAAVSRRMRSREVTQKLRTLQDKTIFYKLLTAEPEKH
;
A
#
# COMPACT_ATOMS: atom_id res chain seq x y z
N MET A 1 -14.66 7.44 15.44
CA MET A 1 -14.85 7.41 13.98
C MET A 1 -13.94 6.37 13.36
N PRO A 2 -14.46 5.49 12.53
CA PRO A 2 -13.59 4.55 11.81
C PRO A 2 -12.70 5.29 10.83
N THR A 3 -11.48 4.80 10.68
CA THR A 3 -10.52 5.37 9.75
C THR A 3 -10.91 5.00 8.32
N SER A 4 -11.02 6.00 7.46
CA SER A 4 -11.39 5.83 6.07
C SER A 4 -10.14 5.83 5.19
N ILE A 5 -10.03 4.89 4.27
CA ILE A 5 -8.89 4.80 3.34
C ILE A 5 -8.82 6.08 2.49
N SER A 6 -9.97 6.65 2.13
CA SER A 6 -10.00 7.89 1.34
C SER A 6 -9.39 9.09 2.05
N SER A 7 -9.19 9.02 3.38
CA SER A 7 -8.56 10.11 4.12
C SER A 7 -7.04 10.18 3.88
N PHE A 8 -6.42 9.10 3.38
CA PHE A 8 -4.98 9.08 3.11
C PHE A 8 -4.60 8.52 1.74
N LEU A 9 -5.57 8.20 0.88
CA LEU A 9 -5.31 7.76 -0.48
C LEU A 9 -6.05 8.66 -1.46
N SER A 10 -5.33 9.23 -2.43
CA SER A 10 -5.92 10.03 -3.50
C SER A 10 -6.05 9.22 -4.79
N PRO A 11 -7.02 9.56 -5.66
CA PRO A 11 -7.14 8.86 -6.95
C PRO A 11 -5.88 8.94 -7.82
N SER A 12 -5.10 10.01 -7.69
CA SER A 12 -3.86 10.19 -8.44
C SER A 12 -2.74 9.26 -7.99
N ASP A 13 -2.91 8.58 -6.85
CA ASP A 13 -1.90 7.66 -6.30
C ASP A 13 -2.28 6.20 -6.50
N VAL A 14 -3.10 5.93 -7.50
CA VAL A 14 -3.43 4.59 -7.98
C VAL A 14 -2.64 4.32 -9.26
N PHE A 15 -1.84 3.25 -9.26
CA PHE A 15 -0.99 2.90 -10.41
C PHE A 15 -1.31 1.48 -10.84
N LEU A 16 -1.70 1.32 -12.11
CA LEU A 16 -2.07 0.02 -12.66
C LEU A 16 -0.94 -0.54 -13.53
N ASP A 17 -0.76 -1.86 -13.43
CA ASP A 17 0.17 -2.62 -14.26
C ASP A 17 1.62 -2.13 -14.18
N VAL A 18 2.07 -1.91 -12.94
CA VAL A 18 3.46 -1.52 -12.65
C VAL A 18 4.35 -2.75 -12.83
N GLY A 19 5.41 -2.62 -13.62
CA GLY A 19 6.35 -3.70 -13.89
C GLY A 19 7.66 -3.51 -13.16
N GLU A 20 7.97 -4.41 -12.23
CA GLU A 20 9.25 -4.44 -11.54
C GLU A 20 9.69 -5.91 -11.37
N PRO A 21 10.99 -6.21 -11.48
CA PRO A 21 11.44 -7.60 -11.48
C PRO A 21 11.47 -8.25 -10.08
N ASP A 22 11.59 -7.44 -9.03
CA ASP A 22 11.78 -7.98 -7.69
C ASP A 22 11.28 -7.00 -6.63
N LYS A 23 11.27 -7.47 -5.37
CA LYS A 23 10.79 -6.72 -4.22
C LYS A 23 11.57 -5.41 -4.00
N ILE A 24 12.89 -5.46 -4.09
CA ILE A 24 13.73 -4.28 -3.83
C ILE A 24 13.49 -3.21 -4.90
N SER A 25 13.47 -3.60 -6.18
CA SER A 25 13.19 -2.68 -7.28
C SER A 25 11.80 -2.08 -7.16
N LEU A 26 10.83 -2.89 -6.74
CA LEU A 26 9.47 -2.42 -6.53
C LEU A 26 9.41 -1.37 -5.43
N LEU A 27 10.01 -1.63 -4.27
CA LEU A 27 9.98 -0.67 -3.17
C LEU A 27 10.67 0.64 -3.55
N SER A 28 11.77 0.56 -4.31
CA SER A 28 12.44 1.76 -4.83
C SER A 28 11.57 2.54 -5.79
N ASP A 29 10.85 1.87 -6.69
CA ASP A 29 9.92 2.51 -7.62
C ASP A 29 8.79 3.21 -6.87
N LEU A 30 8.17 2.53 -5.91
CA LEU A 30 7.09 3.10 -5.12
C LEU A 30 7.56 4.31 -4.32
N ALA A 31 8.77 4.25 -3.77
CA ALA A 31 9.35 5.38 -3.05
C ALA A 31 9.52 6.60 -3.97
N ARG A 32 9.98 6.39 -5.20
CA ARG A 32 10.11 7.48 -6.17
C ARG A 32 8.76 8.08 -6.52
N ARG A 33 7.72 7.27 -6.64
CA ARG A 33 6.37 7.77 -6.94
C ARG A 33 5.78 8.55 -5.77
N ALA A 34 6.09 8.15 -4.54
CA ALA A 34 5.57 8.81 -3.34
C ALA A 34 6.30 10.12 -3.01
N ALA A 35 7.58 10.21 -3.31
CA ALA A 35 8.46 11.31 -2.86
C ALA A 35 7.91 12.72 -3.14
N PRO A 36 7.42 13.04 -4.37
CA PRO A 36 6.91 14.39 -4.62
C PRO A 36 5.72 14.77 -3.75
N SER A 37 4.88 13.80 -3.40
CA SER A 37 3.66 14.07 -2.64
C SER A 37 3.93 14.28 -1.15
N VAL A 38 4.98 13.65 -0.62
CA VAL A 38 5.25 13.68 0.82
C VAL A 38 6.38 14.62 1.22
N GLY A 39 7.13 15.14 0.26
CA GLY A 39 8.22 16.05 0.55
C GLY A 39 9.42 15.41 1.22
N LEU A 40 9.60 14.11 1.04
CA LEU A 40 10.76 13.36 1.52
C LEU A 40 11.52 12.81 0.31
N SER A 41 12.84 12.62 0.44
CA SER A 41 13.59 11.99 -0.63
C SER A 41 13.22 10.52 -0.78
N SER A 42 13.31 9.99 -1.99
CA SER A 42 13.03 8.56 -2.21
C SER A 42 13.99 7.67 -1.44
N ASP A 43 15.24 8.12 -1.22
CA ASP A 43 16.21 7.36 -0.44
C ASP A 43 15.77 7.20 1.02
N VAL A 44 15.25 8.27 1.63
CA VAL A 44 14.72 8.21 2.99
C VAL A 44 13.53 7.25 3.04
N ILE A 45 12.63 7.35 2.06
CA ILE A 45 11.44 6.52 2.02
C ILE A 45 11.82 5.04 1.92
N VAL A 46 12.66 4.68 0.96
CA VAL A 46 13.01 3.27 0.73
C VAL A 46 13.83 2.70 1.89
N THR A 47 14.68 3.51 2.52
CA THR A 47 15.50 3.06 3.65
C THR A 47 14.61 2.57 4.80
N GLU A 48 13.60 3.35 5.17
CA GLU A 48 12.69 2.96 6.24
C GLU A 48 11.81 1.77 5.86
N LEU A 49 11.37 1.71 4.61
CA LEU A 49 10.61 0.55 4.14
C LEU A 49 11.44 -0.73 4.22
N MET A 50 12.71 -0.66 3.82
CA MET A 50 13.60 -1.83 3.87
C MET A 50 13.88 -2.27 5.31
N LYS A 51 14.04 -1.32 6.23
CA LYS A 51 14.19 -1.65 7.65
C LYS A 51 12.98 -2.43 8.17
N ARG A 52 11.78 -2.00 7.79
CA ARG A 52 10.55 -2.69 8.19
C ARG A 52 10.47 -4.09 7.61
N GLU A 53 10.82 -4.24 6.32
CA GLU A 53 10.76 -5.55 5.66
C GLU A 53 11.78 -6.55 6.23
N ARG A 54 12.90 -6.07 6.76
CA ARG A 54 13.89 -6.95 7.42
C ARG A 54 13.38 -7.58 8.70
N LEU A 55 12.39 -6.96 9.34
CA LEU A 55 11.75 -7.52 10.54
C LEU A 55 10.78 -8.64 10.20
N GLY A 56 10.36 -8.70 8.97
CA GLY A 56 9.42 -9.69 8.47
C GLY A 56 8.65 -9.11 7.29
N SER A 57 8.32 -9.96 6.33
CA SER A 57 7.62 -9.52 5.12
C SER A 57 6.26 -8.91 5.45
N THR A 58 5.91 -7.82 4.76
CA THR A 58 4.57 -7.24 4.81
C THR A 58 3.62 -7.88 3.80
N GLY A 59 4.08 -8.91 3.09
CA GLY A 59 3.22 -9.74 2.25
C GLY A 59 2.28 -10.55 3.12
N MET A 60 1.00 -10.21 3.09
CA MET A 60 0.01 -10.76 4.02
C MET A 60 -0.69 -12.03 3.52
N GLY A 61 -0.33 -12.50 2.34
CA GLY A 61 -0.99 -13.63 1.70
C GLY A 61 -2.06 -13.19 0.73
N GLY A 62 -2.54 -14.12 -0.11
CA GLY A 62 -3.57 -13.81 -1.10
C GLY A 62 -3.12 -12.87 -2.20
N GLY A 63 -1.82 -12.72 -2.43
CA GLY A 63 -1.27 -11.83 -3.45
C GLY A 63 -1.22 -10.37 -3.05
N VAL A 64 -1.32 -10.06 -1.76
CA VAL A 64 -1.38 -8.69 -1.24
C VAL A 64 -0.20 -8.40 -0.33
N ALA A 65 0.38 -7.20 -0.44
CA ALA A 65 1.39 -6.72 0.49
C ALA A 65 1.05 -5.29 0.92
N ILE A 66 1.40 -4.95 2.17
CA ILE A 66 1.16 -3.61 2.71
C ILE A 66 2.48 -3.09 3.29
N PRO A 67 3.45 -2.70 2.43
CA PRO A 67 4.67 -2.09 2.94
C PRO A 67 4.33 -0.78 3.64
N HIS A 68 4.89 -0.58 4.83
CA HIS A 68 4.58 0.61 5.62
C HIS A 68 5.75 0.96 6.53
N ALA A 69 5.86 2.24 6.87
CA ALA A 69 6.88 2.73 7.78
C ALA A 69 6.48 4.08 8.35
N ARG A 70 7.17 4.47 9.43
CA ARG A 70 6.99 5.76 10.09
C ARG A 70 8.11 6.70 9.69
N TYR A 71 7.76 7.98 9.51
CA TYR A 71 8.72 8.99 9.04
C TYR A 71 8.70 10.23 9.90
N THR A 72 9.87 10.61 10.41
CA THR A 72 10.08 11.93 10.98
C THR A 72 10.00 12.95 9.85
N GLY A 73 9.28 14.04 10.06
CA GLY A 73 9.12 15.07 9.04
C GLY A 73 7.93 14.89 8.12
N LEU A 74 7.25 13.76 8.17
CA LEU A 74 6.00 13.57 7.47
C LEU A 74 4.88 14.16 8.30
N LYS A 75 4.06 15.02 7.68
CA LYS A 75 3.01 15.75 8.41
C LYS A 75 1.68 15.03 8.46
N LYS A 76 1.36 14.29 7.43
CA LYS A 76 0.11 13.52 7.35
C LYS A 76 0.35 12.16 6.73
N PRO A 77 -0.52 11.17 7.03
CA PRO A 77 -0.38 9.87 6.42
C PRO A 77 -0.57 9.95 4.90
N PHE A 78 0.11 9.07 4.20
CA PHE A 78 0.05 9.01 2.74
C PHE A 78 -0.07 7.56 2.30
N GLY A 79 -1.03 7.29 1.43
CA GLY A 79 -1.21 5.98 0.83
C GLY A 79 -1.01 6.01 -0.67
N LEU A 80 -0.54 4.89 -1.20
CA LEU A 80 -0.36 4.70 -2.62
C LEU A 80 -0.65 3.23 -2.92
N VAL A 81 -1.42 2.94 -3.97
CA VAL A 81 -1.72 1.56 -4.32
C VAL A 81 -1.23 1.26 -5.73
N ALA A 82 -0.65 0.07 -5.89
CA ALA A 82 -0.13 -0.37 -7.18
C ALA A 82 -0.62 -1.78 -7.47
N ARG A 83 -1.05 -2.00 -8.71
CA ARG A 83 -1.30 -3.33 -9.25
C ARG A 83 -0.10 -3.70 -10.10
N LEU A 84 0.48 -4.86 -9.83
CA LEU A 84 1.72 -5.29 -10.47
C LEU A 84 1.45 -6.26 -11.61
N LYS A 85 2.25 -6.14 -12.66
CA LYS A 85 2.22 -7.06 -13.78
C LYS A 85 3.64 -7.15 -14.35
N PRO A 86 4.31 -8.30 -14.16
CA PRO A 86 3.86 -9.52 -13.47
C PRO A 86 3.86 -9.38 -11.94
N ALA A 87 3.28 -10.37 -11.27
CA ALA A 87 3.36 -10.45 -9.82
C ALA A 87 4.80 -10.63 -9.36
N VAL A 88 5.11 -10.17 -8.15
CA VAL A 88 6.47 -10.11 -7.62
C VAL A 88 6.60 -11.00 -6.38
N ASP A 89 7.70 -11.74 -6.27
CA ASP A 89 8.01 -12.47 -5.05
C ASP A 89 8.31 -11.47 -3.94
N PHE A 90 7.44 -11.44 -2.94
CA PHE A 90 7.53 -10.51 -1.81
C PHE A 90 7.89 -11.24 -0.53
N GLU A 91 8.28 -12.51 -0.62
CA GLU A 91 8.54 -13.37 0.53
C GLU A 91 7.33 -13.41 1.46
N ALA A 92 6.14 -13.46 0.86
CA ALA A 92 4.88 -13.45 1.60
C ALA A 92 4.73 -14.71 2.45
N ILE A 93 3.90 -14.59 3.49
CA ILE A 93 3.71 -15.67 4.46
C ILE A 93 3.21 -16.98 3.82
N ASP A 94 2.48 -16.90 2.71
CA ASP A 94 1.96 -18.06 1.98
C ASP A 94 2.82 -18.44 0.77
N ASN A 95 3.96 -17.79 0.58
CA ASN A 95 4.88 -17.99 -0.56
C ASN A 95 4.25 -17.68 -1.92
N MET A 96 3.09 -17.05 -1.96
CA MET A 96 2.45 -16.64 -3.22
C MET A 96 3.01 -15.30 -3.70
N PRO A 97 3.20 -15.13 -5.03
CA PRO A 97 3.62 -13.82 -5.53
C PRO A 97 2.55 -12.77 -5.30
N VAL A 98 2.99 -11.52 -5.21
CA VAL A 98 2.15 -10.38 -4.88
C VAL A 98 1.86 -9.56 -6.14
N ASP A 99 0.61 -9.23 -6.36
CA ASP A 99 0.18 -8.37 -7.48
C ASP A 99 -0.58 -7.12 -7.03
N LEU A 100 -0.92 -7.02 -5.74
CA LEU A 100 -1.56 -5.82 -5.19
C LEU A 100 -0.74 -5.33 -4.00
N VAL A 101 -0.30 -4.08 -4.07
CA VAL A 101 0.54 -3.48 -3.03
C VAL A 101 -0.09 -2.17 -2.58
N PHE A 102 -0.29 -2.04 -1.27
CA PHE A 102 -0.73 -0.78 -0.67
C PHE A 102 0.42 -0.24 0.18
N LEU A 103 1.04 0.85 -0.29
CA LEU A 103 2.11 1.52 0.44
C LEU A 103 1.50 2.50 1.44
N LEU A 104 1.92 2.44 2.69
CA LEU A 104 1.40 3.34 3.73
C LEU A 104 2.56 4.00 4.47
N LEU A 105 2.66 5.32 4.34
CA LEU A 105 3.66 6.12 5.03
C LEU A 105 2.96 6.93 6.10
N VAL A 106 3.42 6.83 7.35
CA VAL A 106 2.74 7.50 8.47
C VAL A 106 3.72 8.40 9.23
N PRO A 107 3.20 9.52 9.81
CA PRO A 107 4.03 10.36 10.66
C PRO A 107 4.50 9.60 11.89
N ALA A 108 5.76 9.81 12.28
CA ALA A 108 6.32 9.14 13.46
C ALA A 108 5.54 9.48 14.73
N ALA A 109 4.91 10.66 14.78
CA ALA A 109 4.17 11.13 15.95
C ALA A 109 2.74 10.57 16.04
N ALA A 110 2.24 9.89 15.00
CA ALA A 110 0.82 9.47 14.92
C ALA A 110 0.62 8.03 15.38
N GLU A 111 1.08 7.67 16.56
CA GLU A 111 1.15 6.28 17.01
C GLU A 111 -0.18 5.52 17.01
N GLY A 112 -1.26 6.12 17.52
CA GLY A 112 -2.57 5.45 17.57
C GLY A 112 -3.20 5.29 16.20
N ASP A 113 -3.10 6.31 15.39
CA ASP A 113 -3.70 6.34 14.05
C ASP A 113 -3.04 5.37 13.09
N HIS A 114 -1.75 5.11 13.29
CA HIS A 114 -0.99 4.14 12.48
C HIS A 114 -1.67 2.76 12.47
N LEU A 115 -2.02 2.26 13.64
CA LEU A 115 -2.66 0.93 13.74
C LEU A 115 -4.06 0.93 13.11
N ASN A 116 -4.80 2.02 13.27
CA ASN A 116 -6.14 2.15 12.69
C ASN A 116 -6.10 2.17 11.16
N MET A 117 -5.14 2.90 10.59
CA MET A 117 -4.97 2.97 9.14
C MET A 117 -4.56 1.62 8.56
N LEU A 118 -3.59 0.97 9.20
CA LEU A 118 -3.13 -0.33 8.76
C LEU A 118 -4.25 -1.37 8.84
N ALA A 119 -5.05 -1.34 9.91
CA ALA A 119 -6.19 -2.24 10.08
C ALA A 119 -7.25 -2.01 9.00
N ALA A 120 -7.53 -0.75 8.65
CA ALA A 120 -8.51 -0.43 7.61
C ALA A 120 -8.09 -1.00 6.26
N VAL A 121 -6.83 -0.79 5.87
CA VAL A 121 -6.28 -1.31 4.62
C VAL A 121 -6.28 -2.83 4.63
N SER A 122 -5.78 -3.43 5.70
CA SER A 122 -5.70 -4.89 5.83
C SER A 122 -7.06 -5.54 5.70
N ARG A 123 -8.06 -4.98 6.39
CA ARG A 123 -9.44 -5.51 6.36
C ARG A 123 -10.02 -5.46 4.95
N ARG A 124 -9.81 -4.33 4.25
CA ARG A 124 -10.32 -4.17 2.89
C ARG A 124 -9.62 -5.13 1.92
N MET A 125 -8.31 -5.27 2.04
CA MET A 125 -7.50 -6.08 1.14
C MET A 125 -7.59 -7.59 1.43
N ARG A 126 -8.17 -7.99 2.56
CA ARG A 126 -8.45 -9.40 2.83
C ARG A 126 -9.71 -9.89 2.14
N SER A 127 -10.58 -9.00 1.71
CA SER A 127 -11.81 -9.39 1.01
C SER A 127 -11.44 -9.92 -0.38
N ARG A 128 -11.66 -11.21 -0.61
CA ARG A 128 -11.40 -11.83 -1.91
C ARG A 128 -12.29 -11.23 -3.00
N GLU A 129 -13.52 -10.91 -2.64
CA GLU A 129 -14.44 -10.26 -3.56
C GLU A 129 -13.86 -8.93 -4.06
N VAL A 130 -13.33 -8.12 -3.14
CA VAL A 130 -12.72 -6.84 -3.49
C VAL A 130 -11.46 -7.05 -4.32
N THR A 131 -10.53 -7.89 -3.85
CA THR A 131 -9.24 -8.05 -4.54
C THR A 131 -9.40 -8.68 -5.94
N GLN A 132 -10.33 -9.61 -6.11
CA GLN A 132 -10.58 -10.18 -7.43
C GLN A 132 -11.06 -9.12 -8.42
N LYS A 133 -11.93 -8.23 -7.98
CA LYS A 133 -12.39 -7.11 -8.82
C LYS A 133 -11.27 -6.12 -9.10
N LEU A 134 -10.47 -5.77 -8.09
CA LEU A 134 -9.33 -4.86 -8.28
C LEU A 134 -8.35 -5.40 -9.32
N ARG A 135 -8.19 -6.71 -9.42
CA ARG A 135 -7.27 -7.33 -10.37
C ARG A 135 -7.73 -7.22 -11.82
N THR A 136 -9.01 -7.00 -12.06
CA THR A 136 -9.56 -6.96 -13.42
C THR A 136 -9.92 -5.56 -13.89
N LEU A 137 -10.09 -4.59 -12.98
CA LEU A 137 -10.50 -3.24 -13.36
C LEU A 137 -9.38 -2.53 -14.13
N GLN A 138 -9.77 -1.86 -15.24
CA GLN A 138 -8.83 -1.10 -16.07
C GLN A 138 -8.96 0.40 -15.86
N ASP A 139 -10.02 0.85 -15.18
CA ASP A 139 -10.28 2.26 -14.92
C ASP A 139 -9.82 2.63 -13.51
N LYS A 140 -8.88 3.57 -13.40
CA LYS A 140 -8.33 4.00 -12.12
C LYS A 140 -9.38 4.59 -11.19
N THR A 141 -10.34 5.31 -11.74
CA THR A 141 -11.39 5.94 -10.95
C THR A 141 -12.28 4.88 -10.29
N ILE A 142 -12.65 3.86 -11.06
CA ILE A 142 -13.46 2.75 -10.56
C ILE A 142 -12.67 1.92 -9.54
N PHE A 143 -11.39 1.67 -9.84
CA PHE A 143 -10.48 0.99 -8.91
C PHE A 143 -10.44 1.73 -7.57
N TYR A 144 -10.22 3.04 -7.61
CA TYR A 144 -10.15 3.87 -6.41
C TYR A 144 -11.47 3.81 -5.62
N LYS A 145 -12.59 3.94 -6.33
CA LYS A 145 -13.91 3.92 -5.68
C LYS A 145 -14.18 2.59 -4.97
N LEU A 146 -13.84 1.49 -5.61
CA LEU A 146 -14.02 0.17 -5.01
C LEU A 146 -13.12 0.00 -3.79
N LEU A 147 -11.85 0.37 -3.90
CA LEU A 147 -10.91 0.22 -2.80
C LEU A 147 -11.29 1.07 -1.59
N THR A 148 -11.79 2.28 -1.82
CA THR A 148 -12.13 3.22 -0.75
C THR A 148 -13.56 3.14 -0.29
N ALA A 149 -14.39 2.28 -0.89
CA ALA A 149 -15.79 2.14 -0.49
C ALA A 149 -15.88 1.70 0.97
N GLU A 150 -16.80 2.33 1.70
CA GLU A 150 -17.04 1.95 3.08
C GLU A 150 -17.77 0.61 3.11
N PRO A 151 -17.42 -0.30 4.03
CA PRO A 151 -18.17 -1.54 4.19
C PRO A 151 -19.61 -1.25 4.58
N GLU A 152 -20.54 -2.00 4.01
CA GLU A 152 -21.93 -1.87 4.39
C GLU A 152 -22.10 -2.25 5.86
N LYS A 153 -22.93 -1.47 6.55
CA LYS A 153 -23.28 -1.76 7.94
C LYS A 153 -24.49 -2.68 7.96
N HIS A 154 -24.35 -3.79 8.64
CA HIS A 154 -25.46 -4.71 8.84
C HIS A 154 -25.78 -4.83 10.30
#